data_efe4535146cb9bdd4d3e3ddd2d5b655a
#
_entry.id   efe4535146cb9bdd4d3e3ddd2d5b655a
#
_cell.length_a   1.000
_cell.length_b   1.000
_cell.length_c   1.000
_cell.angle_alpha   90.00
_cell.angle_beta   90.00
_cell.angle_gamma   90.00
#
_symmetry.space_group_name_H-M   'P 1'
#
loop_
_entity.id
_entity.type
_entity.pdbx_description
1 polymer ?
#
loop_
_entity_poly.entity_id
_entity_poly.type
_entity_poly.pdbx_seq_one_letter_code
_entity_poly.pdbx_strand_id
1 'polypeptide(L)'
;MERYLYIMRKSYTIALIKPFRTNTRAEIIKMPKVYFFDLGLRNVVLNNFENISERLDKGQVFENIVWREFAFKYNMFDEIKYRRTQQQNEIDFIIQEKNAYEAKFSKELIRESKYKLFREKYPNIPLEFITFDEVIEKIAMK
;
A
#
# COMPACT_ATOMS: atom_id res chain seq x y z
N MET A 1 19.63 -12.18 -6.58
CA MET A 1 18.60 -11.23 -6.05
C MET A 1 17.47 -11.94 -5.31
N GLU A 2 16.83 -12.96 -5.86
CA GLU A 2 15.71 -13.70 -5.23
C GLU A 2 16.04 -14.28 -3.85
N ARG A 3 17.27 -14.83 -3.66
CA ARG A 3 17.70 -15.38 -2.37
C ARG A 3 17.73 -14.35 -1.24
N TYR A 4 18.19 -13.12 -1.51
CA TYR A 4 18.21 -12.04 -0.51
C TYR A 4 16.80 -11.59 -0.14
N LEU A 5 15.93 -11.41 -1.12
CA LEU A 5 14.51 -11.08 -0.88
C LEU A 5 13.81 -12.18 -0.07
N TYR A 6 14.12 -13.43 -0.35
CA TYR A 6 13.60 -14.56 0.43
C TYR A 6 14.04 -14.49 1.90
N ILE A 7 15.33 -14.25 2.16
CA ILE A 7 15.87 -14.13 3.52
C ILE A 7 15.23 -12.95 4.25
N MET A 8 15.20 -11.76 3.62
CA MET A 8 14.59 -10.55 4.21
C MET A 8 13.10 -10.74 4.52
N ARG A 9 12.38 -11.48 3.67
CA ARG A 9 10.97 -11.84 3.93
C ARG A 9 10.85 -12.81 5.11
N LYS A 10 11.70 -13.83 5.20
CA LYS A 10 11.69 -14.82 6.28
C LYS A 10 12.09 -14.23 7.63
N SER A 11 12.94 -13.22 7.64
CA SER A 11 13.34 -12.48 8.85
C SER A 11 12.36 -11.36 9.24
N TYR A 12 11.22 -11.25 8.55
CA TYR A 12 10.26 -10.14 8.76
C TYR A 12 10.89 -8.74 8.64
N THR A 13 11.94 -8.62 7.85
CA THR A 13 12.52 -7.32 7.50
C THR A 13 11.63 -6.59 6.51
N ILE A 14 11.14 -7.32 5.50
CA ILE A 14 10.23 -6.84 4.48
C ILE A 14 9.07 -7.80 4.25
N ALA A 15 7.97 -7.27 3.70
CA ALA A 15 6.93 -8.06 3.08
C ALA A 15 6.88 -7.80 1.57
N LEU A 16 6.49 -8.82 0.83
CA LEU A 16 6.28 -8.77 -0.61
C LEU A 16 4.79 -8.97 -0.88
N ILE A 17 4.09 -7.90 -1.21
CA ILE A 17 2.64 -7.92 -1.44
C ILE A 17 2.36 -8.21 -2.90
N LYS A 18 1.58 -9.26 -3.14
CA LYS A 18 1.26 -9.75 -4.48
C LYS A 18 0.19 -8.90 -5.15
N PRO A 19 0.16 -8.85 -6.48
CA PRO A 19 -0.93 -8.21 -7.19
C PRO A 19 -2.24 -8.98 -7.02
N PHE A 20 -3.34 -8.25 -6.93
CA PHE A 20 -4.69 -8.77 -7.04
C PHE A 20 -4.95 -9.16 -8.49
N ARG A 21 -5.29 -10.42 -8.71
CA ARG A 21 -5.55 -10.97 -10.04
C ARG A 21 -7.01 -11.32 -10.18
N THR A 22 -7.66 -10.74 -11.15
CA THR A 22 -8.83 -11.32 -11.78
C THR A 22 -8.37 -11.84 -13.15
N ASN A 23 -8.98 -12.92 -13.66
CA ASN A 23 -8.61 -13.62 -14.90
C ASN A 23 -8.68 -12.76 -16.18
N THR A 24 -8.53 -11.46 -16.11
CA THR A 24 -8.52 -10.55 -17.24
C THR A 24 -7.09 -10.26 -17.70
N ARG A 25 -6.79 -10.53 -18.97
CA ARG A 25 -5.50 -10.28 -19.66
C ARG A 25 -4.96 -8.84 -19.53
N ALA A 26 -5.74 -7.92 -18.98
CA ALA A 26 -5.39 -6.50 -18.81
C ALA A 26 -4.61 -6.17 -17.52
N GLU A 27 -4.51 -7.09 -16.57
CA GLU A 27 -3.75 -6.87 -15.34
C GLU A 27 -2.31 -7.31 -15.55
N ILE A 28 -1.44 -6.34 -15.81
CA ILE A 28 0.00 -6.63 -15.92
C ILE A 28 0.51 -7.01 -14.55
N ILE A 29 0.97 -8.24 -14.48
CA ILE A 29 1.72 -8.74 -13.36
C ILE A 29 3.11 -8.18 -13.45
N LYS A 30 3.44 -7.25 -12.59
CA LYS A 30 4.81 -6.86 -12.37
C LYS A 30 5.20 -7.16 -10.95
N MET A 31 6.40 -6.81 -10.58
CA MET A 31 7.04 -7.16 -9.33
C MET A 31 6.14 -6.87 -8.11
N PRO A 32 6.23 -7.67 -7.05
CA PRO A 32 5.51 -7.41 -5.81
C PRO A 32 5.88 -6.03 -5.25
N LYS A 33 4.95 -5.38 -4.56
CA LYS A 33 5.25 -4.22 -3.73
C LYS A 33 6.04 -4.66 -2.51
N VAL A 34 7.04 -3.86 -2.13
CA VAL A 34 7.90 -4.10 -0.97
C VAL A 34 7.52 -3.13 0.13
N TYR A 35 7.21 -3.65 1.31
CA TYR A 35 7.00 -2.85 2.52
C TYR A 35 7.95 -3.31 3.62
N PHE A 36 8.41 -2.37 4.42
CA PHE A 36 9.25 -2.63 5.58
C PHE A 36 8.40 -2.76 6.84
N PHE A 37 8.70 -3.73 7.68
CA PHE A 37 8.12 -3.83 9.02
C PHE A 37 8.63 -2.74 9.94
N ASP A 38 9.89 -2.37 9.80
CA ASP A 38 10.54 -1.30 10.54
C ASP A 38 10.86 -0.12 9.60
N LEU A 39 10.22 1.02 9.86
CA LEU A 39 10.44 2.24 9.08
C LEU A 39 11.80 2.88 9.39
N GLY A 40 12.37 2.66 10.58
CA GLY A 40 13.73 3.07 10.91
C GLY A 40 14.73 2.39 10.00
N LEU A 41 14.59 1.07 9.82
CA LEU A 41 15.42 0.31 8.89
C LEU A 41 15.24 0.79 7.44
N ARG A 42 13.99 1.07 7.02
CA ARG A 42 13.73 1.68 5.71
C ARG A 42 14.48 3.01 5.54
N ASN A 43 14.45 3.86 6.55
CA ASN A 43 15.13 5.16 6.54
C ASN A 43 16.66 5.00 6.46
N VAL A 44 17.23 4.03 7.17
CA VAL A 44 18.67 3.69 7.07
C VAL A 44 19.02 3.29 5.63
N VAL A 45 18.26 2.37 5.04
CA VAL A 45 18.50 1.88 3.66
C VAL A 45 18.42 2.99 2.64
N LEU A 46 17.50 3.95 2.81
CA LEU A 46 17.32 5.10 1.91
C LEU A 46 18.17 6.31 2.30
N ASN A 47 18.90 6.22 3.43
CA ASN A 47 19.65 7.33 4.02
C ASN A 47 18.83 8.62 4.13
N ASN A 48 17.58 8.49 4.59
CA ASN A 48 16.66 9.61 4.70
C ASN A 48 15.99 9.62 6.08
N PHE A 49 16.40 10.59 6.92
CA PHE A 49 15.90 10.81 8.29
C PHE A 49 15.21 12.15 8.47
N GLU A 50 14.85 12.83 7.37
CA GLU A 50 14.12 14.09 7.41
C GLU A 50 12.73 13.91 8.02
N ASN A 51 12.17 15.02 8.52
CA ASN A 51 10.78 15.04 8.98
C ASN A 51 9.82 14.64 7.85
N ILE A 52 8.81 13.85 8.18
CA ILE A 52 7.89 13.29 7.18
C ILE A 52 7.23 14.36 6.30
N SER A 53 6.95 15.54 6.86
CA SER A 53 6.36 16.66 6.13
C SER A 53 7.25 17.22 5.02
N GLU A 54 8.57 17.11 5.18
CA GLU A 54 9.58 17.69 4.29
C GLU A 54 10.06 16.68 3.23
N ARG A 55 9.79 15.39 3.45
CA ARG A 55 10.27 14.31 2.59
C ARG A 55 9.56 14.28 1.25
N LEU A 56 10.33 14.06 0.18
CA LEU A 56 9.78 13.82 -1.15
C LEU A 56 9.04 12.47 -1.24
N ASP A 57 9.46 11.48 -0.45
CA ASP A 57 8.87 10.14 -0.41
C ASP A 57 7.80 9.97 0.68
N LYS A 58 7.27 11.07 1.24
CA LYS A 58 6.26 11.03 2.32
C LYS A 58 5.02 10.18 2.00
N GLY A 59 4.62 10.16 0.73
CA GLY A 59 3.52 9.30 0.29
C GLY A 59 3.83 7.81 0.47
N GLN A 60 5.03 7.37 0.06
CA GLN A 60 5.47 5.98 0.23
C GLN A 60 5.69 5.61 1.70
N VAL A 61 6.20 6.55 2.51
CA VAL A 61 6.31 6.34 3.97
C VAL A 61 4.93 6.13 4.57
N PHE A 62 3.97 6.99 4.23
CA PHE A 62 2.61 6.87 4.74
C PHE A 62 1.92 5.58 4.26
N GLU A 63 2.07 5.23 3.00
CA GLU A 63 1.58 3.96 2.46
C GLU A 63 2.16 2.76 3.23
N ASN A 64 3.46 2.79 3.57
CA ASN A 64 4.08 1.74 4.38
C ASN A 64 3.52 1.70 5.82
N ILE A 65 3.20 2.85 6.42
CA ILE A 65 2.54 2.92 7.74
C ILE A 65 1.17 2.24 7.66
N VAL A 66 0.35 2.61 6.69
CA VAL A 66 -0.99 2.02 6.50
C VAL A 66 -0.90 0.52 6.25
N TRP A 67 0.05 0.08 5.40
CA TRP A 67 0.29 -1.35 5.19
C TRP A 67 0.61 -2.06 6.51
N ARG A 68 1.48 -1.51 7.34
CA ARG A 68 1.86 -2.13 8.62
C ARG A 68 0.67 -2.32 9.54
N GLU A 69 -0.21 -1.33 9.66
CA GLU A 69 -1.44 -1.43 10.44
C GLU A 69 -2.36 -2.56 9.92
N PHE A 70 -2.50 -2.67 8.59
CA PHE A 70 -3.23 -3.78 7.99
C PHE A 70 -2.55 -5.13 8.21
N ALA A 71 -1.22 -5.19 8.14
CA ALA A 71 -0.45 -6.42 8.32
C ALA A 71 -0.62 -7.01 9.74
N PHE A 72 -0.77 -6.16 10.76
CA PHE A 72 -1.07 -6.62 12.12
C PHE A 72 -2.50 -7.15 12.28
N LYS A 73 -3.42 -6.70 11.43
CA LYS A 73 -4.84 -7.06 11.52
C LYS A 73 -5.20 -8.23 10.60
N TYR A 74 -4.55 -8.35 9.46
CA TYR A 74 -4.85 -9.31 8.41
C TYR A 74 -3.63 -10.16 8.06
N ASN A 75 -3.84 -11.28 7.38
CA ASN A 75 -2.74 -12.07 6.83
C ASN A 75 -2.08 -11.34 5.66
N MET A 76 -0.93 -10.71 5.94
CA MET A 76 -0.19 -9.87 4.98
C MET A 76 0.26 -10.60 3.72
N PHE A 77 0.35 -11.93 3.73
CA PHE A 77 0.85 -12.69 2.58
C PHE A 77 -0.26 -13.10 1.61
N ASP A 78 -1.46 -13.32 2.10
CA ASP A 78 -2.55 -13.88 1.31
C ASP A 78 -3.77 -12.96 1.25
N GLU A 79 -4.05 -12.23 2.31
CA GLU A 79 -5.26 -11.41 2.42
C GLU A 79 -5.07 -9.97 1.96
N ILE A 80 -3.84 -9.44 1.99
CA ILE A 80 -3.51 -8.09 1.51
C ILE A 80 -2.86 -8.19 0.14
N LYS A 81 -3.47 -7.57 -0.86
CA LYS A 81 -3.01 -7.51 -2.24
C LYS A 81 -3.01 -6.06 -2.72
N TYR A 82 -2.36 -5.76 -3.83
CA TYR A 82 -2.47 -4.47 -4.50
C TYR A 82 -2.97 -4.66 -5.92
N ARG A 83 -3.44 -3.60 -6.58
CA ARG A 83 -3.82 -3.65 -7.99
C ARG A 83 -3.11 -2.57 -8.77
N ARG A 84 -2.53 -2.94 -9.91
CA ARG A 84 -1.95 -2.00 -10.87
C ARG A 84 -2.35 -2.41 -12.28
N THR A 85 -2.88 -1.45 -13.05
CA THR A 85 -3.24 -1.64 -14.46
C THR A 85 -2.09 -1.25 -15.39
N GLN A 86 -2.23 -1.57 -16.68
CA GLN A 86 -1.30 -1.11 -17.73
C GLN A 86 -1.24 0.41 -17.83
N GLN A 87 -2.35 1.10 -17.56
CA GLN A 87 -2.46 2.55 -17.57
C GLN A 87 -1.97 3.19 -16.26
N GLN A 88 -1.23 2.40 -15.44
CA GLN A 88 -0.70 2.82 -14.14
C GLN A 88 -1.74 3.30 -13.11
N ASN A 89 -3.01 2.94 -13.30
CA ASN A 89 -4.01 3.11 -12.25
C ASN A 89 -3.75 2.08 -11.16
N GLU A 90 -3.53 2.56 -9.96
CA GLU A 90 -3.13 1.74 -8.82
C GLU A 90 -4.15 1.85 -7.70
N ILE A 91 -4.39 0.73 -7.02
CA ILE A 91 -5.07 0.64 -5.72
C ILE A 91 -4.05 0.04 -4.77
N ASP A 92 -3.75 0.75 -3.70
CA ASP A 92 -2.66 0.37 -2.80
C ASP A 92 -2.95 -0.92 -2.06
N PHE A 93 -4.19 -1.10 -1.57
CA PHE A 93 -4.55 -2.29 -0.81
C PHE A 93 -5.93 -2.82 -1.21
N ILE A 94 -6.01 -4.13 -1.44
CA ILE A 94 -7.26 -4.88 -1.54
C ILE A 94 -7.17 -5.97 -0.47
N ILE A 95 -8.09 -5.93 0.50
CA ILE A 95 -8.07 -6.79 1.67
C ILE A 95 -9.18 -7.81 1.57
N GLN A 96 -8.80 -9.10 1.69
CA GLN A 96 -9.72 -10.24 1.63
C GLN A 96 -10.62 -10.26 0.38
N GLU A 97 -10.21 -9.54 -0.67
CA GLU A 97 -11.00 -9.34 -1.89
C GLU A 97 -12.37 -8.68 -1.67
N LYS A 98 -12.55 -8.02 -0.52
CA LYS A 98 -13.82 -7.41 -0.09
C LYS A 98 -13.78 -5.90 0.04
N ASN A 99 -12.63 -5.35 0.41
CA ASN A 99 -12.46 -3.91 0.61
C ASN A 99 -11.19 -3.43 -0.08
N ALA A 100 -11.25 -2.25 -0.66
CA ALA A 100 -10.11 -1.59 -1.28
C ALA A 100 -9.80 -0.29 -0.56
N TYR A 101 -8.50 0.02 -0.43
CA TYR A 101 -8.01 1.21 0.24
C TYR A 101 -6.92 1.88 -0.59
N GLU A 102 -6.95 3.19 -0.61
CA GLU A 102 -5.92 4.04 -1.21
C GLU A 102 -5.37 4.98 -0.14
N ALA A 103 -4.06 4.94 0.07
CA ALA A 103 -3.38 5.82 1.01
C ALA A 103 -2.94 7.11 0.31
N LYS A 104 -3.37 8.26 0.83
CA LYS A 104 -2.96 9.57 0.34
C LYS A 104 -2.45 10.42 1.50
N PHE A 105 -1.31 11.08 1.31
CA PHE A 105 -0.72 11.91 2.36
C PHE A 105 -1.66 13.05 2.76
N SER A 106 -2.39 13.62 1.80
CA SER A 106 -3.42 14.63 2.07
C SER A 106 -4.66 14.44 1.20
N LYS A 107 -5.80 15.03 1.60
CA LYS A 107 -7.08 14.94 0.88
C LYS A 107 -7.03 15.57 -0.51
N GLU A 108 -6.24 16.63 -0.69
CA GLU A 108 -6.08 17.35 -1.96
C GLU A 108 -5.44 16.47 -3.06
N LEU A 109 -4.75 15.39 -2.67
CA LEU A 109 -4.15 14.44 -3.60
C LEU A 109 -5.15 13.40 -4.13
N ILE A 110 -6.38 13.38 -3.60
CA ILE A 110 -7.43 12.45 -4.03
C ILE A 110 -8.04 12.96 -5.33
N ARG A 111 -7.93 12.16 -6.38
CA ARG A 111 -8.53 12.40 -7.69
C ARG A 111 -9.51 11.30 -8.02
N GLU A 112 -10.78 11.50 -7.67
CA GLU A 112 -11.86 10.50 -7.82
C GLU A 112 -11.97 9.91 -9.24
N SER A 113 -11.76 10.73 -10.27
CA SER A 113 -11.82 10.30 -11.67
C SER A 113 -10.84 9.17 -12.01
N LYS A 114 -9.69 9.10 -11.31
CA LYS A 114 -8.68 8.05 -11.49
C LYS A 114 -9.21 6.65 -11.15
N TYR A 115 -10.19 6.57 -10.26
CA TYR A 115 -10.70 5.31 -9.71
C TYR A 115 -12.00 4.83 -10.36
N LYS A 116 -12.53 5.57 -11.33
CA LYS A 116 -13.78 5.24 -12.04
C LYS A 116 -13.74 3.83 -12.61
N LEU A 117 -12.70 3.48 -13.37
CA LEU A 117 -12.55 2.15 -13.97
C LEU A 117 -12.46 1.03 -12.92
N PHE A 118 -11.89 1.29 -11.76
CA PHE A 118 -11.87 0.31 -10.68
C PHE A 118 -13.28 0.06 -10.15
N ARG A 119 -14.03 1.11 -9.85
CA ARG A 119 -15.41 1.01 -9.34
C ARG A 119 -16.37 0.34 -10.34
N GLU A 120 -16.19 0.64 -11.62
CA GLU A 120 -16.99 0.00 -12.70
C GLU A 120 -16.68 -1.50 -12.81
N LYS A 121 -15.40 -1.86 -12.69
CA LYS A 121 -14.96 -3.26 -12.84
C LYS A 121 -15.25 -4.11 -11.60
N TYR A 122 -15.21 -3.51 -10.42
CA TYR A 122 -15.38 -4.17 -9.12
C TYR A 122 -16.44 -3.48 -8.26
N PRO A 123 -17.73 -3.47 -8.70
CA PRO A 123 -18.78 -2.74 -8.00
C PRO A 123 -19.05 -3.26 -6.58
N ASN A 124 -18.67 -4.52 -6.30
CA ASN A 124 -18.83 -5.15 -5.00
C ASN A 124 -17.66 -4.93 -4.04
N ILE A 125 -16.60 -4.23 -4.48
CA ILE A 125 -15.42 -3.91 -3.65
C ILE A 125 -15.44 -2.40 -3.40
N PRO A 126 -15.93 -1.94 -2.23
CA PRO A 126 -15.90 -0.52 -1.88
C PRO A 126 -14.46 -0.01 -1.82
N LEU A 127 -14.23 1.19 -2.33
CA LEU A 127 -12.94 1.89 -2.26
C LEU A 127 -13.03 3.04 -1.27
N GLU A 128 -12.18 2.98 -0.25
CA GLU A 128 -12.03 4.00 0.77
C GLU A 128 -10.64 4.66 0.66
N PHE A 129 -10.57 5.94 1.04
CA PHE A 129 -9.32 6.68 1.12
C PHE A 129 -8.89 6.80 2.58
N ILE A 130 -7.60 6.62 2.83
CA ILE A 130 -6.97 6.82 4.13
C ILE A 130 -6.01 7.99 3.98
N THR A 131 -6.21 9.04 4.78
CA THR A 131 -5.34 10.22 4.75
C THR A 131 -4.50 10.30 6.03
N PHE A 132 -3.33 10.95 5.92
CA PHE A 132 -2.42 11.08 7.05
C PHE A 132 -3.05 11.86 8.21
N ASP A 133 -3.77 12.94 7.91
CA ASP A 133 -4.43 13.75 8.91
C ASP A 133 -5.48 12.96 9.71
N GLU A 134 -6.30 12.16 9.03
CA GLU A 134 -7.30 11.30 9.69
C GLU A 134 -6.66 10.24 10.59
N VAL A 135 -5.49 9.71 10.23
CA VAL A 135 -4.76 8.74 11.07
C VAL A 135 -4.19 9.44 12.30
N ILE A 136 -3.60 10.62 12.15
CA ILE A 136 -3.07 11.41 13.27
C ILE A 136 -4.18 11.82 14.23
N GLU A 137 -5.32 12.31 13.72
CA GLU A 137 -6.47 12.65 14.55
C GLU A 137 -6.97 11.46 15.39
N LYS A 138 -7.07 10.27 14.79
CA LYS A 138 -7.47 9.05 15.51
C LYS A 138 -6.47 8.62 16.59
N ILE A 139 -5.18 8.90 16.42
CA ILE A 139 -4.15 8.62 17.41
C ILE A 139 -4.21 9.64 18.55
N ALA A 140 -4.41 10.91 18.24
CA ALA A 140 -4.48 12.00 19.22
C ALA A 140 -5.72 11.94 20.13
N MET A 141 -6.79 11.25 19.69
CA MET A 141 -8.04 11.07 20.45
C MET A 141 -8.03 9.85 21.38
N LYS A 142 -6.97 9.05 21.40
CA LYS A 142 -6.78 7.90 22.30
C LYS A 142 -5.88 8.25 23.49
#